data_96df2f42085cc2b293362aaa62b2fb07
#
_entry.id   96df2f42085cc2b293362aaa62b2fb07
#
_cell.length_a   1.000
_cell.length_b   1.000
_cell.length_c   1.000
_cell.angle_alpha   90.00
_cell.angle_beta   90.00
_cell.angle_gamma   90.00
#
_symmetry.space_group_name_H-M   'P 1'
#
loop_
_entity.id
_entity.type
_entity.pdbx_description
1 polymer ?
#
loop_
_entity_poly.entity_id
_entity_poly.type
_entity_poly.pdbx_seq_one_letter_code
_entity_poly.pdbx_strand_id
1 'polypeptide(L)'
;MFERLLLAEVAVVDVTIDNANVFYELGVRHAARPGTTIITSGKDGGLPFDIAMLRAIQYRLTDGALSPESAAAFTEALAVRVGDALARSDVADSPLFQLIPGFPGIALPRDYQSTFRDRADELRRIRERLEAARILEGAARTEAIATVDRDLGAIGADDLEPAIDVLAAYRDAGALDELIALVERMPPGLRRASVTVNQLYAFALNRRNTGTDRDHAISVLEALVAKESPSSETAGLMARVFKDWFAETRSADPFLASGYLQQAIEWYRRGFLADPREYYPGVNLCTLLAIDGGDEALAELRRTLPAVVFAVGRLGGIASTDYWVVASAFELAIAGNDWPLATRALSRMRTLARTQPWMLHSTANNLTLLRAAAPKSIDPKNLEGVLRSLAAG
;
A
#
# COMPACT_ATOMS: atom_id res chain seq x y z
N MET A 1 15.52 2.34 6.03
CA MET A 1 15.19 3.67 5.48
C MET A 1 15.96 4.79 6.22
N PHE A 2 15.78 4.98 7.55
CA PHE A 2 16.45 6.07 8.30
C PHE A 2 17.97 6.03 8.22
N GLU A 3 18.56 4.84 8.30
CA GLU A 3 20.00 4.66 8.16
C GLU A 3 20.53 5.24 6.83
N ARG A 4 19.82 5.05 5.72
CA ARG A 4 20.15 5.64 4.42
C ARG A 4 20.07 7.17 4.44
N LEU A 5 19.07 7.73 5.10
CA LEU A 5 18.94 9.18 5.25
C LEU A 5 20.13 9.78 6.04
N LEU A 6 20.61 9.04 7.04
CA LEU A 6 21.73 9.48 7.89
C LEU A 6 23.08 9.34 7.19
N LEU A 7 23.31 8.29 6.41
CA LEU A 7 24.64 7.88 5.94
C LEU A 7 24.92 8.18 4.47
N ALA A 8 23.88 8.34 3.63
CA ALA A 8 24.08 8.70 2.23
C ALA A 8 24.90 9.99 2.08
N GLU A 9 25.83 10.01 1.14
CA GLU A 9 26.65 11.22 0.86
C GLU A 9 25.77 12.34 0.33
N VAL A 10 24.85 12.05 -0.58
CA VAL A 10 23.86 13.00 -1.13
C VAL A 10 22.48 12.39 -0.98
N ALA A 11 21.49 13.22 -0.65
CA ALA A 11 20.08 12.87 -0.68
C ALA A 11 19.34 13.80 -1.65
N VAL A 12 18.51 13.21 -2.53
CA VAL A 12 17.58 13.96 -3.39
C VAL A 12 16.19 13.73 -2.86
N VAL A 13 15.47 14.82 -2.58
CA VAL A 13 14.14 14.80 -1.96
C VAL A 13 13.16 15.51 -2.89
N ASP A 14 12.23 14.77 -3.47
CA ASP A 14 11.17 15.34 -4.30
C ASP A 14 9.94 15.67 -3.47
N VAL A 15 9.56 16.94 -3.48
CA VAL A 15 8.42 17.48 -2.73
C VAL A 15 7.27 17.93 -3.63
N THR A 16 7.18 17.38 -4.83
CA THR A 16 6.11 17.68 -5.80
C THR A 16 4.74 17.33 -5.25
N ILE A 17 4.65 16.21 -4.55
CA ILE A 17 3.44 15.78 -3.86
C ILE A 17 3.61 16.02 -2.37
N ASP A 18 2.62 16.71 -1.74
CA ASP A 18 2.62 16.98 -0.30
C ASP A 18 2.43 15.64 0.47
N ASN A 19 3.53 14.92 0.68
CA ASN A 19 3.57 13.67 1.42
C ASN A 19 4.24 13.89 2.77
N ALA A 20 3.48 13.70 3.85
CA ALA A 20 3.97 13.88 5.22
C ALA A 20 5.21 13.02 5.53
N ASN A 21 5.33 11.82 4.96
CA ASN A 21 6.48 10.96 5.16
C ASN A 21 7.75 11.56 4.55
N VAL A 22 7.64 12.14 3.35
CA VAL A 22 8.79 12.81 2.68
C VAL A 22 9.26 14.01 3.49
N PHE A 23 8.35 14.81 4.04
CA PHE A 23 8.71 15.93 4.91
C PHE A 23 9.33 15.48 6.23
N TYR A 24 8.86 14.40 6.81
CA TYR A 24 9.47 13.80 8.00
C TYR A 24 10.89 13.30 7.71
N GLU A 25 11.10 12.61 6.60
CA GLU A 25 12.40 12.13 6.14
C GLU A 25 13.36 13.29 5.86
N LEU A 26 12.89 14.36 5.22
CA LEU A 26 13.65 15.59 4.98
C LEU A 26 14.08 16.23 6.31
N GLY A 27 13.18 16.29 7.29
CA GLY A 27 13.49 16.81 8.63
C GLY A 27 14.56 15.99 9.33
N VAL A 28 14.48 14.66 9.30
CA VAL A 28 15.49 13.74 9.84
C VAL A 28 16.84 13.96 9.15
N ARG A 29 16.86 14.07 7.82
CA ARG A 29 18.07 14.33 7.04
C ARG A 29 18.70 15.66 7.41
N HIS A 30 17.92 16.74 7.49
CA HIS A 30 18.38 18.06 7.88
C HIS A 30 18.95 18.12 9.31
N ALA A 31 18.40 17.33 10.24
CA ALA A 31 18.94 17.24 11.60
C ALA A 31 20.27 16.46 11.66
N ALA A 32 20.47 15.52 10.75
CA ALA A 32 21.65 14.65 10.76
C ALA A 32 22.82 15.20 9.93
N ARG A 33 22.54 15.91 8.84
CA ARG A 33 23.56 16.34 7.87
C ARG A 33 23.51 17.85 7.67
N PRO A 34 24.65 18.54 7.76
CA PRO A 34 24.72 19.99 7.53
C PRO A 34 24.42 20.35 6.07
N GLY A 35 24.82 19.50 5.13
CA GLY A 35 24.72 19.75 3.71
C GLY A 35 24.40 18.48 2.90
N THR A 36 24.49 18.61 1.58
CA THR A 36 24.31 17.53 0.60
C THR A 36 22.87 16.99 0.51
N THR A 37 21.88 17.88 0.79
CA THR A 37 20.44 17.59 0.59
C THR A 37 19.92 18.44 -0.56
N ILE A 38 19.48 17.80 -1.63
CA ILE A 38 18.98 18.46 -2.84
C ILE A 38 17.47 18.29 -2.87
N ILE A 39 16.75 19.42 -2.83
CA ILE A 39 15.29 19.42 -2.94
C ILE A 39 14.90 19.63 -4.39
N THR A 40 13.91 18.86 -4.86
CA THR A 40 13.33 18.99 -6.20
C THR A 40 11.83 19.17 -6.12
N SER A 41 11.23 19.91 -7.05
CA SER A 41 9.78 20.13 -7.09
C SER A 41 9.28 20.36 -8.50
N GLY A 42 8.25 19.61 -8.89
CA GLY A 42 7.47 19.82 -10.13
C GLY A 42 6.16 20.60 -9.91
N LYS A 43 5.97 21.21 -8.73
CA LYS A 43 4.74 21.88 -8.34
C LYS A 43 4.72 23.33 -8.84
N ASP A 44 3.70 23.68 -9.62
CA ASP A 44 3.41 25.06 -9.94
C ASP A 44 2.85 25.77 -8.70
N GLY A 45 3.55 26.76 -8.13
CA GLY A 45 3.09 27.50 -6.96
C GLY A 45 4.07 27.55 -5.79
N GLY A 46 5.28 27.01 -5.96
CA GLY A 46 6.34 27.10 -4.96
C GLY A 46 6.32 26.00 -3.90
N LEU A 47 7.29 26.10 -2.98
CA LEU A 47 7.42 25.15 -1.87
C LEU A 47 6.44 25.49 -0.74
N PRO A 48 6.04 24.50 0.09
CA PRO A 48 5.32 24.74 1.33
C PRO A 48 6.02 25.75 2.24
N PHE A 49 5.25 26.50 3.02
CA PHE A 49 5.74 27.62 3.84
C PHE A 49 6.97 27.28 4.68
N ASP A 50 6.95 26.14 5.37
CA ASP A 50 8.03 25.73 6.28
C ASP A 50 9.36 25.42 5.58
N ILE A 51 9.34 25.13 4.29
CA ILE A 51 10.52 24.85 3.45
C ILE A 51 10.69 25.88 2.32
N ALA A 52 9.87 26.91 2.27
CA ALA A 52 9.90 27.94 1.22
C ALA A 52 11.23 28.69 1.14
N MET A 53 11.99 28.75 2.25
CA MET A 53 13.32 29.35 2.31
C MET A 53 14.42 28.49 1.62
N LEU A 54 14.12 27.22 1.35
CA LEU A 54 15.10 26.30 0.77
C LEU A 54 15.12 26.42 -0.76
N ARG A 55 16.30 26.17 -1.33
CA ARG A 55 16.48 26.18 -2.78
C ARG A 55 16.15 24.82 -3.35
N ALA A 56 15.06 24.73 -4.13
CA ALA A 56 14.71 23.53 -4.88
C ALA A 56 15.07 23.66 -6.36
N ILE A 57 15.41 22.55 -7.00
CA ILE A 57 15.45 22.45 -8.45
C ILE A 57 13.99 22.31 -8.91
N GLN A 58 13.51 23.32 -9.62
CA GLN A 58 12.17 23.30 -10.18
C GLN A 58 12.18 22.59 -11.54
N TYR A 59 11.18 21.74 -11.79
CA TYR A 59 10.93 21.16 -13.08
C TYR A 59 9.44 21.28 -13.43
N ARG A 60 9.10 21.18 -14.71
CA ARG A 60 7.72 21.36 -15.16
C ARG A 60 7.11 20.03 -15.56
N LEU A 61 5.93 19.74 -15.02
CA LEU A 61 5.07 18.65 -15.45
C LEU A 61 4.00 19.18 -16.40
N THR A 62 3.77 18.46 -17.50
CA THR A 62 2.65 18.69 -18.41
C THR A 62 1.75 17.45 -18.36
N ASP A 63 0.51 17.63 -17.96
CA ASP A 63 -0.43 16.52 -17.73
C ASP A 63 0.11 15.41 -16.80
N GLY A 64 0.87 15.81 -15.77
CA GLY A 64 1.45 14.89 -14.79
C GLY A 64 2.70 14.14 -15.26
N ALA A 65 3.25 14.46 -16.44
CA ALA A 65 4.45 13.83 -16.99
C ALA A 65 5.52 14.86 -17.35
N LEU A 66 6.79 14.43 -17.34
CA LEU A 66 7.92 15.21 -17.85
C LEU A 66 7.97 15.09 -19.38
N SER A 67 8.04 16.24 -20.09
CA SER A 67 8.43 16.22 -21.51
C SER A 67 9.90 15.81 -21.64
N PRO A 68 10.33 15.25 -22.78
CA PRO A 68 11.74 14.90 -23.02
C PRO A 68 12.71 16.07 -22.79
N GLU A 69 12.31 17.28 -23.17
CA GLU A 69 13.11 18.49 -22.99
C GLU A 69 13.19 18.87 -21.51
N SER A 70 12.08 18.84 -20.76
CA SER A 70 12.06 19.10 -19.32
C SER A 70 12.87 18.04 -18.55
N ALA A 71 12.82 16.79 -18.98
CA ALA A 71 13.59 15.70 -18.37
C ALA A 71 15.10 15.91 -18.59
N ALA A 72 15.52 16.30 -19.80
CA ALA A 72 16.93 16.57 -20.11
C ALA A 72 17.46 17.75 -19.25
N ALA A 73 16.71 18.86 -19.23
CA ALA A 73 17.08 20.06 -18.46
C ALA A 73 17.14 19.76 -16.95
N PHE A 74 16.17 18.98 -16.42
CA PHE A 74 16.16 18.56 -15.02
C PHE A 74 17.37 17.67 -14.69
N THR A 75 17.69 16.70 -15.57
CA THR A 75 18.81 15.79 -15.38
C THR A 75 20.14 16.56 -15.34
N GLU A 76 20.33 17.52 -16.24
CA GLU A 76 21.52 18.37 -16.25
C GLU A 76 21.63 19.23 -14.98
N ALA A 77 20.55 19.90 -14.58
CA ALA A 77 20.52 20.71 -13.36
C ALA A 77 20.79 19.88 -12.11
N LEU A 78 20.22 18.67 -12.05
CA LEU A 78 20.45 17.74 -10.94
C LEU A 78 21.90 17.26 -10.90
N ALA A 79 22.48 16.90 -12.04
CA ALA A 79 23.88 16.45 -12.14
C ALA A 79 24.85 17.54 -11.68
N VAL A 80 24.65 18.79 -12.12
CA VAL A 80 25.45 19.95 -11.66
C VAL A 80 25.30 20.12 -10.14
N ARG A 81 24.08 20.08 -9.62
CA ARG A 81 23.82 20.27 -8.19
C ARG A 81 24.42 19.17 -7.32
N VAL A 82 24.39 17.92 -7.78
CA VAL A 82 25.06 16.79 -7.10
C VAL A 82 26.57 16.99 -7.09
N GLY A 83 27.16 17.38 -8.21
CA GLY A 83 28.58 17.69 -8.30
C GLY A 83 29.01 18.83 -7.33
N ASP A 84 28.24 19.91 -7.29
CA ASP A 84 28.47 21.04 -6.37
C ASP A 84 28.35 20.62 -4.90
N ALA A 85 27.32 19.80 -4.57
CA ALA A 85 27.10 19.31 -3.23
C ALA A 85 28.27 18.42 -2.73
N LEU A 86 28.79 17.56 -3.59
CA LEU A 86 29.95 16.72 -3.28
C LEU A 86 31.24 17.54 -3.16
N ALA A 87 31.41 18.54 -4.02
CA ALA A 87 32.61 19.40 -4.00
C ALA A 87 32.62 20.36 -2.80
N ARG A 88 31.46 20.74 -2.26
CA ARG A 88 31.30 21.71 -1.15
C ARG A 88 30.52 21.10 0.01
N SER A 89 30.94 19.93 0.44
CA SER A 89 30.25 19.21 1.54
C SER A 89 30.34 19.91 2.90
N ASP A 90 31.17 20.95 3.01
CA ASP A 90 31.31 21.82 4.16
C ASP A 90 30.28 22.97 4.22
N VAL A 91 29.56 23.23 3.12
CA VAL A 91 28.53 24.27 3.08
C VAL A 91 27.21 23.71 3.58
N ALA A 92 26.68 24.29 4.65
CA ALA A 92 25.40 23.90 5.20
C ALA A 92 24.24 24.33 4.27
N ASP A 93 23.39 23.36 3.86
CA ASP A 93 22.12 23.60 3.20
C ASP A 93 20.92 23.33 4.11
N SER A 94 21.17 22.69 5.26
CA SER A 94 20.17 22.44 6.28
C SER A 94 19.83 23.70 7.08
N PRO A 95 18.53 24.05 7.23
CA PRO A 95 18.11 25.20 8.06
C PRO A 95 18.60 25.12 9.51
N LEU A 96 18.66 23.93 10.09
CA LEU A 96 19.13 23.75 11.48
C LEU A 96 20.57 24.21 11.65
N PHE A 97 21.45 23.84 10.72
CA PHE A 97 22.85 24.22 10.76
C PHE A 97 23.09 25.67 10.32
N GLN A 98 22.19 26.25 9.54
CA GLN A 98 22.27 27.65 9.12
C GLN A 98 21.74 28.61 10.19
N LEU A 99 20.64 28.27 10.86
CA LEU A 99 19.88 29.18 11.71
C LEU A 99 20.17 29.01 13.22
N ILE A 100 20.70 27.85 13.64
CA ILE A 100 21.01 27.56 15.03
C ILE A 100 22.52 27.55 15.22
N PRO A 101 23.12 28.62 15.79
CA PRO A 101 24.55 28.67 16.01
C PRO A 101 25.02 27.52 16.91
N GLY A 102 26.04 26.78 16.44
CA GLY A 102 26.61 25.67 17.19
C GLY A 102 25.74 24.41 17.24
N PHE A 103 24.73 24.25 16.34
CA PHE A 103 23.96 23.00 16.27
C PHE A 103 24.91 21.82 16.06
N PRO A 104 24.94 20.82 16.98
CA PRO A 104 26.00 19.80 16.98
C PRO A 104 25.82 18.74 15.88
N GLY A 105 24.61 18.61 15.32
CA GLY A 105 24.28 17.51 14.43
C GLY A 105 24.36 16.13 15.11
N ILE A 106 24.38 15.09 14.29
CA ILE A 106 24.57 13.71 14.73
C ILE A 106 25.97 13.25 14.36
N ALA A 107 26.81 12.96 15.38
CA ALA A 107 28.12 12.36 15.17
C ALA A 107 27.95 10.85 14.91
N LEU A 108 28.22 10.43 13.68
CA LEU A 108 28.21 9.01 13.31
C LEU A 108 29.66 8.48 13.35
N PRO A 109 29.91 7.34 14.01
CA PRO A 109 31.23 6.70 14.00
C PRO A 109 31.66 6.36 12.56
N ARG A 110 32.97 6.50 12.27
CA ARG A 110 33.52 6.26 10.90
C ARG A 110 33.30 4.82 10.44
N ASP A 111 33.34 3.86 11.35
CA ASP A 111 33.13 2.43 11.07
C ASP A 111 31.68 2.12 10.63
N TYR A 112 30.74 2.97 10.97
CA TYR A 112 29.33 2.84 10.52
C TYR A 112 29.17 3.00 9.01
N GLN A 113 30.04 3.77 8.35
CA GLN A 113 29.89 4.02 6.90
C GLN A 113 30.27 2.82 6.05
N SER A 114 31.30 2.03 6.43
CA SER A 114 31.65 0.80 5.71
C SER A 114 30.60 -0.30 5.91
N THR A 115 30.19 -0.52 7.15
CA THR A 115 29.13 -1.46 7.50
C THR A 115 27.82 -1.13 6.77
N PHE A 116 27.49 0.17 6.67
CA PHE A 116 26.31 0.62 5.94
C PHE A 116 26.38 0.34 4.44
N ARG A 117 27.53 0.60 3.80
CA ARG A 117 27.70 0.33 2.36
C ARG A 117 27.54 -1.16 2.06
N ASP A 118 28.20 -2.02 2.83
CA ASP A 118 28.11 -3.47 2.67
C ASP A 118 26.65 -3.95 2.82
N ARG A 119 25.94 -3.42 3.82
CA ARG A 119 24.54 -3.74 4.05
C ARG A 119 23.61 -3.18 2.96
N ALA A 120 23.82 -1.95 2.49
CA ALA A 120 23.05 -1.38 1.40
C ALA A 120 23.24 -2.17 0.10
N ASP A 121 24.44 -2.67 -0.15
CA ASP A 121 24.75 -3.52 -1.30
C ASP A 121 24.10 -4.90 -1.16
N GLU A 122 24.07 -5.47 0.03
CA GLU A 122 23.38 -6.72 0.34
C GLU A 122 21.86 -6.59 0.12
N LEU A 123 21.22 -5.57 0.69
CA LEU A 123 19.80 -5.29 0.49
C LEU A 123 19.45 -5.08 -0.99
N ARG A 124 20.33 -4.40 -1.74
CA ARG A 124 20.15 -4.21 -3.17
C ARG A 124 20.18 -5.56 -3.91
N ARG A 125 21.15 -6.43 -3.62
CA ARG A 125 21.24 -7.77 -4.22
C ARG A 125 20.01 -8.63 -3.90
N ILE A 126 19.50 -8.57 -2.68
CA ILE A 126 18.28 -9.27 -2.28
C ILE A 126 17.10 -8.78 -3.13
N ARG A 127 16.90 -7.47 -3.26
CA ARG A 127 15.83 -6.88 -4.06
C ARG A 127 15.96 -7.21 -5.54
N GLU A 128 17.14 -7.15 -6.12
CA GLU A 128 17.39 -7.55 -7.52
C GLU A 128 17.01 -9.01 -7.76
N ARG A 129 17.33 -9.91 -6.83
CA ARG A 129 16.95 -11.33 -6.90
C ARG A 129 15.43 -11.53 -6.79
N LEU A 130 14.77 -10.80 -5.88
CA LEU A 130 13.31 -10.84 -5.74
C LEU A 130 12.61 -10.28 -6.99
N GLU A 131 13.13 -9.20 -7.58
CA GLU A 131 12.63 -8.68 -8.85
C GLU A 131 12.80 -9.68 -10.00
N ALA A 132 13.94 -10.35 -10.07
CA ALA A 132 14.16 -11.43 -11.05
C ALA A 132 13.16 -12.59 -10.84
N ALA A 133 12.81 -12.91 -9.58
CA ALA A 133 11.81 -13.92 -9.27
C ALA A 133 10.40 -13.53 -9.73
N ARG A 134 10.06 -12.24 -9.84
CA ARG A 134 8.74 -11.77 -10.29
C ARG A 134 8.41 -12.15 -11.73
N ILE A 135 9.42 -12.33 -12.57
CA ILE A 135 9.26 -12.73 -13.99
C ILE A 135 8.89 -14.20 -14.10
N LEU A 136 9.21 -15.01 -13.07
CA LEU A 136 8.92 -16.43 -13.03
C LEU A 136 7.46 -16.69 -12.61
N GLU A 137 6.94 -17.86 -12.92
CA GLU A 137 5.58 -18.26 -12.57
C GLU A 137 5.57 -19.58 -11.76
N GLY A 138 4.50 -19.79 -10.99
CA GLY A 138 4.26 -21.03 -10.26
C GLY A 138 5.41 -21.45 -9.34
N ALA A 139 5.72 -22.74 -9.33
CA ALA A 139 6.74 -23.32 -8.46
C ALA A 139 8.14 -22.73 -8.66
N ALA A 140 8.50 -22.33 -9.88
CA ALA A 140 9.81 -21.73 -10.17
C ALA A 140 9.96 -20.37 -9.47
N ARG A 141 8.89 -19.56 -9.42
CA ARG A 141 8.87 -18.31 -8.69
C ARG A 141 9.03 -18.52 -7.18
N THR A 142 8.25 -19.44 -6.62
CA THR A 142 8.34 -19.77 -5.18
C THR A 142 9.73 -20.26 -4.82
N GLU A 143 10.35 -21.15 -5.61
CA GLU A 143 11.69 -21.67 -5.35
C GLU A 143 12.78 -20.58 -5.44
N ALA A 144 12.66 -19.65 -6.38
CA ALA A 144 13.57 -18.51 -6.48
C ALA A 144 13.50 -17.62 -5.21
N ILE A 145 12.30 -17.37 -4.69
CA ILE A 145 12.10 -16.62 -3.44
C ILE A 145 12.66 -17.44 -2.25
N ALA A 146 12.37 -18.75 -2.19
CA ALA A 146 12.85 -19.63 -1.13
C ALA A 146 14.39 -19.71 -1.09
N THR A 147 15.06 -19.54 -2.23
CA THR A 147 16.52 -19.46 -2.27
C THR A 147 17.01 -18.18 -1.59
N VAL A 148 16.36 -17.04 -1.81
CA VAL A 148 16.68 -15.79 -1.10
C VAL A 148 16.42 -15.94 0.39
N ASP A 149 15.31 -16.56 0.77
CA ASP A 149 14.92 -16.80 2.16
C ASP A 149 15.97 -17.69 2.91
N ARG A 150 16.43 -18.76 2.28
CA ARG A 150 17.48 -19.61 2.85
C ARG A 150 18.79 -18.86 3.07
N ASP A 151 19.16 -17.97 2.17
CA ASP A 151 20.38 -17.17 2.26
C ASP A 151 20.31 -16.15 3.41
N LEU A 152 19.12 -15.68 3.81
CA LEU A 152 18.95 -14.86 5.01
C LEU A 152 19.29 -15.62 6.30
N GLY A 153 19.12 -16.93 6.33
CA GLY A 153 19.45 -17.75 7.49
C GLY A 153 18.64 -17.43 8.73
N ALA A 154 19.30 -17.22 9.87
CA ALA A 154 18.67 -16.85 11.12
C ALA A 154 18.33 -15.32 11.10
N ILE A 155 17.06 -14.99 11.32
CA ILE A 155 16.58 -13.60 11.26
C ILE A 155 16.91 -12.87 12.57
N GLY A 156 17.79 -11.88 12.50
CA GLY A 156 18.09 -10.94 13.58
C GLY A 156 17.33 -9.62 13.44
N ALA A 157 17.59 -8.69 14.35
CA ALA A 157 16.97 -7.35 14.29
C ALA A 157 17.35 -6.60 13.00
N ASP A 158 18.59 -6.80 12.56
CA ASP A 158 19.09 -6.18 11.35
C ASP A 158 18.51 -6.79 10.08
N ASP A 159 18.01 -8.01 10.11
CA ASP A 159 17.47 -8.71 8.96
C ASP A 159 15.96 -8.48 8.77
N LEU A 160 15.34 -7.64 9.58
CA LEU A 160 13.90 -7.40 9.53
C LEU A 160 13.45 -6.80 8.19
N GLU A 161 14.19 -5.82 7.65
CA GLU A 161 13.86 -5.18 6.37
C GLU A 161 13.91 -6.19 5.20
N PRO A 162 15.01 -6.94 4.97
CA PRO A 162 15.04 -7.95 3.92
C PRO A 162 14.04 -9.09 4.15
N ALA A 163 13.77 -9.47 5.38
CA ALA A 163 12.75 -10.48 5.68
C ALA A 163 11.34 -10.01 5.30
N ILE A 164 11.01 -8.72 5.51
CA ILE A 164 9.74 -8.13 5.05
C ILE A 164 9.66 -8.14 3.51
N ASP A 165 10.76 -7.82 2.80
CA ASP A 165 10.79 -7.89 1.34
C ASP A 165 10.52 -9.32 0.83
N VAL A 166 11.08 -10.35 1.49
CA VAL A 166 10.82 -11.77 1.18
C VAL A 166 9.38 -12.17 1.50
N LEU A 167 8.83 -11.75 2.66
CA LEU A 167 7.44 -12.00 3.02
C LEU A 167 6.48 -11.41 1.99
N ALA A 168 6.74 -10.17 1.53
CA ALA A 168 5.96 -9.54 0.48
C ALA A 168 6.05 -10.30 -0.85
N ALA A 169 7.24 -10.80 -1.21
CA ALA A 169 7.43 -11.60 -2.41
C ALA A 169 6.65 -12.93 -2.35
N TYR A 170 6.66 -13.62 -1.20
CA TYR A 170 5.85 -14.83 -0.99
C TYR A 170 4.34 -14.53 -1.07
N ARG A 171 3.87 -13.43 -0.46
CA ARG A 171 2.48 -12.97 -0.59
C ARG A 171 2.10 -12.81 -2.07
N ASP A 172 2.92 -12.13 -2.83
CA ASP A 172 2.67 -11.82 -4.25
C ASP A 172 2.78 -13.05 -5.15
N ALA A 173 3.50 -14.07 -4.71
CA ALA A 173 3.57 -15.39 -5.35
C ALA A 173 2.42 -16.33 -4.93
N GLY A 174 1.65 -15.98 -3.89
CA GLY A 174 0.66 -16.86 -3.29
C GLY A 174 1.26 -18.03 -2.49
N ALA A 175 2.53 -17.97 -2.16
CA ALA A 175 3.29 -18.96 -1.41
C ALA A 175 3.05 -18.79 0.10
N LEU A 176 1.84 -19.13 0.54
CA LEU A 176 1.34 -18.81 1.88
C LEU A 176 1.98 -19.67 2.97
N ASP A 177 2.28 -20.92 2.68
CA ASP A 177 2.94 -21.81 3.64
C ASP A 177 4.37 -21.37 3.93
N GLU A 178 5.10 -20.94 2.91
CA GLU A 178 6.46 -20.43 3.03
C GLU A 178 6.47 -19.10 3.78
N LEU A 179 5.51 -18.22 3.50
CA LEU A 179 5.33 -16.96 4.25
C LEU A 179 5.12 -17.24 5.74
N ILE A 180 4.20 -18.12 6.06
CA ILE A 180 3.87 -18.50 7.45
C ILE A 180 5.10 -19.11 8.13
N ALA A 181 5.78 -20.05 7.47
CA ALA A 181 6.98 -20.68 7.99
C ALA A 181 8.10 -19.67 8.28
N LEU A 182 8.29 -18.69 7.39
CA LEU A 182 9.25 -17.60 7.64
C LEU A 182 8.91 -16.79 8.87
N VAL A 183 7.64 -16.40 9.06
CA VAL A 183 7.22 -15.64 10.26
C VAL A 183 7.38 -16.47 11.52
N GLU A 184 7.03 -17.75 11.50
CA GLU A 184 7.08 -18.63 12.69
C GLU A 184 8.52 -18.90 13.16
N ARG A 185 9.51 -18.91 12.28
CA ARG A 185 10.91 -19.03 12.66
C ARG A 185 11.55 -17.72 13.12
N MET A 186 10.89 -16.56 12.95
CA MET A 186 11.38 -15.28 13.49
C MET A 186 11.39 -15.29 15.02
N PRO A 187 12.38 -14.64 15.66
CA PRO A 187 12.39 -14.45 17.10
C PRO A 187 11.08 -13.80 17.59
N PRO A 188 10.44 -14.32 18.63
CA PRO A 188 9.12 -13.82 19.09
C PRO A 188 9.10 -12.32 19.44
N GLY A 189 10.22 -11.77 19.94
CA GLY A 189 10.37 -10.34 20.22
C GLY A 189 10.33 -9.50 18.95
N LEU A 190 11.06 -9.92 17.93
CA LEU A 190 11.12 -9.22 16.63
C LEU A 190 9.76 -9.27 15.92
N ARG A 191 9.12 -10.44 15.88
CA ARG A 191 7.79 -10.60 15.31
C ARG A 191 6.78 -9.66 15.99
N ARG A 192 6.72 -9.66 17.35
CA ARG A 192 5.80 -8.79 18.09
C ARG A 192 6.07 -7.29 17.91
N ALA A 193 7.29 -6.89 17.59
CA ALA A 193 7.65 -5.49 17.39
C ALA A 193 7.24 -4.95 15.99
N SER A 194 7.08 -5.82 14.99
CA SER A 194 6.80 -5.39 13.62
C SER A 194 5.31 -5.50 13.28
N VAL A 195 4.66 -4.36 13.07
CA VAL A 195 3.26 -4.31 12.59
C VAL A 195 3.14 -5.00 11.22
N THR A 196 4.04 -4.69 10.28
CA THR A 196 4.02 -5.22 8.92
C THR A 196 4.14 -6.74 8.88
N VAL A 197 5.05 -7.34 9.69
CA VAL A 197 5.17 -8.80 9.78
C VAL A 197 3.87 -9.43 10.26
N ASN A 198 3.24 -8.87 11.31
CA ASN A 198 1.98 -9.40 11.82
C ASN A 198 0.81 -9.23 10.84
N GLN A 199 0.77 -8.12 10.08
CA GLN A 199 -0.22 -7.91 9.03
C GLN A 199 -0.08 -8.94 7.90
N LEU A 200 1.15 -9.19 7.42
CA LEU A 200 1.43 -10.21 6.39
C LEU A 200 1.13 -11.62 6.90
N TYR A 201 1.43 -11.89 8.16
CA TYR A 201 1.13 -13.18 8.80
C TYR A 201 -0.38 -13.42 8.88
N ALA A 202 -1.15 -12.45 9.40
CA ALA A 202 -2.60 -12.55 9.49
C ALA A 202 -3.25 -12.67 8.09
N PHE A 203 -2.74 -11.93 7.10
CA PHE A 203 -3.15 -12.07 5.71
C PHE A 203 -2.96 -13.51 5.20
N ALA A 204 -1.77 -14.09 5.41
CA ALA A 204 -1.45 -15.43 4.95
C ALA A 204 -2.30 -16.50 5.63
N LEU A 205 -2.46 -16.41 6.94
CA LEU A 205 -3.33 -17.30 7.72
C LEU A 205 -4.77 -17.25 7.21
N ASN A 206 -5.35 -16.06 7.03
CA ASN A 206 -6.72 -15.94 6.50
C ASN A 206 -6.87 -16.54 5.09
N ARG A 207 -5.85 -16.37 4.25
CA ARG A 207 -5.89 -16.86 2.87
C ARG A 207 -5.65 -18.36 2.77
N ARG A 208 -4.76 -18.92 3.58
CA ARG A 208 -4.52 -20.37 3.64
C ARG A 208 -5.73 -21.12 4.21
N ASN A 209 -6.34 -20.57 5.25
CA ASN A 209 -7.58 -21.05 5.86
C ASN A 209 -7.56 -22.55 6.19
N THR A 210 -6.51 -23.03 6.83
CA THR A 210 -6.38 -24.43 7.25
C THR A 210 -6.56 -24.54 8.77
N GLY A 211 -7.46 -25.41 9.23
CA GLY A 211 -7.73 -25.62 10.65
C GLY A 211 -8.21 -24.35 11.35
N THR A 212 -7.43 -23.85 12.31
CA THR A 212 -7.72 -22.65 13.12
C THR A 212 -7.00 -21.39 12.61
N ASP A 213 -6.55 -21.37 11.39
CA ASP A 213 -5.77 -20.25 10.83
C ASP A 213 -6.47 -18.91 10.98
N ARG A 214 -7.77 -18.82 10.69
CA ARG A 214 -8.51 -17.56 10.82
C ARG A 214 -8.66 -17.08 12.26
N ASP A 215 -8.89 -18.00 13.21
CA ASP A 215 -8.92 -17.65 14.63
C ASP A 215 -7.56 -17.10 15.07
N HIS A 216 -6.49 -17.71 14.57
CA HIS A 216 -5.12 -17.23 14.82
C HIS A 216 -4.89 -15.86 14.15
N ALA A 217 -5.35 -15.64 12.92
CA ALA A 217 -5.27 -14.34 12.27
C ALA A 217 -5.99 -13.24 13.07
N ILE A 218 -7.19 -13.52 13.58
CA ILE A 218 -7.90 -12.59 14.47
C ILE A 218 -7.06 -12.29 15.73
N SER A 219 -6.55 -13.32 16.41
CA SER A 219 -5.73 -13.13 17.62
C SER A 219 -4.49 -12.27 17.37
N VAL A 220 -3.83 -12.45 16.22
CA VAL A 220 -2.68 -11.63 15.81
C VAL A 220 -3.08 -10.17 15.59
N LEU A 221 -4.20 -9.93 14.90
CA LEU A 221 -4.69 -8.59 14.61
C LEU A 221 -5.23 -7.89 15.86
N GLU A 222 -5.92 -8.60 16.75
CA GLU A 222 -6.36 -8.08 18.06
C GLU A 222 -5.18 -7.62 18.92
N ALA A 223 -4.08 -8.37 18.91
CA ALA A 223 -2.86 -7.99 19.63
C ALA A 223 -2.21 -6.71 19.06
N LEU A 224 -2.39 -6.39 17.78
CA LEU A 224 -1.99 -5.11 17.20
C LEU A 224 -2.91 -3.98 17.65
N VAL A 225 -4.22 -4.19 17.56
CA VAL A 225 -5.24 -3.19 17.92
C VAL A 225 -5.23 -2.84 19.43
N ALA A 226 -4.89 -3.81 20.29
CA ALA A 226 -4.82 -3.58 21.73
C ALA A 226 -3.70 -2.60 22.14
N LYS A 227 -2.70 -2.38 21.30
CA LYS A 227 -1.57 -1.48 21.57
C LYS A 227 -1.80 -0.06 21.09
N GLU A 228 -2.44 0.08 19.95
CA GLU A 228 -2.63 1.36 19.26
C GLU A 228 -3.97 1.38 18.51
N SER A 229 -4.47 2.56 18.19
CA SER A 229 -5.63 2.68 17.29
C SER A 229 -5.34 1.96 15.97
N PRO A 230 -6.26 1.16 15.44
CA PRO A 230 -6.03 0.38 14.25
C PRO A 230 -5.74 1.29 13.05
N SER A 231 -4.67 1.00 12.32
CA SER A 231 -4.46 1.59 10.99
C SER A 231 -5.55 1.11 10.02
N SER A 232 -5.73 1.85 8.92
CA SER A 232 -6.63 1.45 7.82
C SER A 232 -6.35 0.01 7.35
N GLU A 233 -5.07 -0.36 7.19
CA GLU A 233 -4.63 -1.70 6.80
C GLU A 233 -5.00 -2.76 7.84
N THR A 234 -4.67 -2.55 9.13
CA THR A 234 -4.98 -3.52 10.19
C THR A 234 -6.49 -3.77 10.30
N ALA A 235 -7.28 -2.68 10.26
CA ALA A 235 -8.73 -2.79 10.30
C ALA A 235 -9.29 -3.47 9.04
N GLY A 236 -8.73 -3.18 7.86
CA GLY A 236 -9.09 -3.83 6.60
C GLY A 236 -8.83 -5.34 6.60
N LEU A 237 -7.70 -5.77 7.17
CA LEU A 237 -7.38 -7.19 7.33
C LEU A 237 -8.36 -7.90 8.29
N MET A 238 -8.66 -7.27 9.44
CA MET A 238 -9.65 -7.78 10.39
C MET A 238 -11.03 -7.94 9.72
N ALA A 239 -11.48 -6.88 9.02
CA ALA A 239 -12.73 -6.89 8.29
C ALA A 239 -12.77 -7.99 7.22
N ARG A 240 -11.65 -8.24 6.56
CA ARG A 240 -11.55 -9.28 5.52
C ARG A 240 -11.74 -10.68 6.10
N VAL A 241 -11.21 -11.00 7.27
CA VAL A 241 -11.44 -12.30 7.93
C VAL A 241 -12.94 -12.51 8.17
N PHE A 242 -13.62 -11.51 8.75
CA PHE A 242 -15.06 -11.59 9.01
C PHE A 242 -15.88 -11.66 7.72
N LYS A 243 -15.49 -10.94 6.67
CA LYS A 243 -16.13 -11.02 5.34
C LYS A 243 -16.01 -12.42 4.74
N ASP A 244 -14.86 -13.06 4.87
CA ASP A 244 -14.62 -14.41 4.37
C ASP A 244 -15.44 -15.43 5.17
N TRP A 245 -15.53 -15.33 6.50
CA TRP A 245 -16.44 -16.13 7.31
C TRP A 245 -17.91 -15.93 6.93
N PHE A 246 -18.34 -14.69 6.74
CA PHE A 246 -19.69 -14.40 6.25
C PHE A 246 -19.99 -15.12 4.94
N ALA A 247 -19.07 -15.04 3.97
CA ALA A 247 -19.26 -15.65 2.67
C ALA A 247 -19.42 -17.17 2.73
N GLU A 248 -18.68 -17.83 3.61
CA GLU A 248 -18.69 -19.28 3.78
C GLU A 248 -19.91 -19.78 4.60
N THR A 249 -20.29 -19.03 5.64
CA THR A 249 -21.29 -19.48 6.62
C THR A 249 -22.71 -19.18 6.20
N ARG A 250 -22.95 -18.15 5.36
CA ARG A 250 -24.27 -17.59 5.04
C ARG A 250 -25.31 -18.60 4.53
N SER A 251 -24.88 -19.69 3.86
CA SER A 251 -25.78 -20.71 3.33
C SER A 251 -26.10 -21.80 4.37
N ALA A 252 -25.18 -22.05 5.30
CA ALA A 252 -25.30 -23.09 6.30
C ALA A 252 -25.91 -22.57 7.61
N ASP A 253 -25.52 -21.37 8.03
CA ASP A 253 -26.03 -20.71 9.26
C ASP A 253 -26.20 -19.20 9.01
N PRO A 254 -27.37 -18.77 8.52
CA PRO A 254 -27.64 -17.35 8.23
C PRO A 254 -27.57 -16.44 9.45
N PHE A 255 -27.85 -16.98 10.67
CA PHE A 255 -27.82 -16.20 11.90
C PHE A 255 -26.37 -15.87 12.29
N LEU A 256 -25.51 -16.88 12.31
CA LEU A 256 -24.08 -16.70 12.58
C LEU A 256 -23.43 -15.82 11.50
N ALA A 257 -23.79 -16.02 10.23
CA ALA A 257 -23.31 -15.20 9.12
C ALA A 257 -23.70 -13.72 9.29
N SER A 258 -24.91 -13.43 9.78
CA SER A 258 -25.31 -12.04 10.06
C SER A 258 -24.36 -11.38 11.08
N GLY A 259 -23.96 -12.13 12.13
CA GLY A 259 -22.96 -11.64 13.09
C GLY A 259 -21.62 -11.30 12.43
N TYR A 260 -21.12 -12.18 11.56
CA TYR A 260 -19.89 -11.93 10.80
C TYR A 260 -20.01 -10.73 9.85
N LEU A 261 -21.16 -10.56 9.19
CA LEU A 261 -21.40 -9.40 8.34
C LEU A 261 -21.31 -8.09 9.13
N GLN A 262 -21.92 -8.01 10.32
CA GLN A 262 -21.86 -6.83 11.17
C GLN A 262 -20.44 -6.55 11.64
N GLN A 263 -19.68 -7.56 12.02
CA GLN A 263 -18.27 -7.40 12.37
C GLN A 263 -17.43 -6.88 11.19
N ALA A 264 -17.64 -7.42 9.99
CA ALA A 264 -16.93 -6.96 8.79
C ALA A 264 -17.26 -5.49 8.47
N ILE A 265 -18.54 -5.10 8.55
CA ILE A 265 -18.99 -3.71 8.35
C ILE A 265 -18.31 -2.79 9.37
N GLU A 266 -18.32 -3.14 10.65
CA GLU A 266 -17.72 -2.32 11.72
C GLU A 266 -16.22 -2.12 11.50
N TRP A 267 -15.48 -3.20 11.16
CA TRP A 267 -14.04 -3.09 10.96
C TRP A 267 -13.67 -2.34 9.68
N TYR A 268 -14.41 -2.51 8.56
CA TYR A 268 -14.20 -1.68 7.37
C TYR A 268 -14.54 -0.21 7.61
N ARG A 269 -15.57 0.08 8.42
CA ARG A 269 -15.90 1.44 8.84
C ARG A 269 -14.74 2.07 9.61
N ARG A 270 -14.19 1.36 10.61
CA ARG A 270 -13.00 1.83 11.36
C ARG A 270 -11.81 2.06 10.44
N GLY A 271 -11.56 1.16 9.52
CA GLY A 271 -10.47 1.30 8.55
C GLY A 271 -10.62 2.52 7.64
N PHE A 272 -11.82 2.77 7.14
CA PHE A 272 -12.08 3.95 6.32
C PHE A 272 -12.00 5.26 7.12
N LEU A 273 -12.48 5.27 8.36
CA LEU A 273 -12.38 6.44 9.23
C LEU A 273 -10.96 6.73 9.72
N ALA A 274 -10.11 5.70 9.85
CA ALA A 274 -8.71 5.87 10.20
C ALA A 274 -7.91 6.62 9.12
N ASP A 275 -8.15 6.33 7.84
CA ASP A 275 -7.64 7.11 6.71
C ASP A 275 -8.62 7.11 5.53
N PRO A 276 -9.45 8.15 5.39
CA PRO A 276 -10.41 8.24 4.28
C PRO A 276 -9.79 8.37 2.88
N ARG A 277 -8.47 8.55 2.78
CA ARG A 277 -7.75 8.53 1.50
C ARG A 277 -7.52 7.11 1.00
N GLU A 278 -7.45 6.14 1.91
CA GLU A 278 -7.38 4.72 1.64
C GLU A 278 -8.77 4.21 1.26
N TYR A 279 -9.01 4.09 -0.04
CA TYR A 279 -10.34 3.77 -0.57
C TYR A 279 -10.76 2.30 -0.35
N TYR A 280 -9.81 1.37 -0.19
CA TYR A 280 -10.09 -0.06 -0.12
C TYR A 280 -11.09 -0.45 1.00
N PRO A 281 -10.92 0.00 2.26
CA PRO A 281 -11.92 -0.27 3.29
C PRO A 281 -13.28 0.37 2.97
N GLY A 282 -13.28 1.58 2.39
CA GLY A 282 -14.50 2.29 2.02
C GLY A 282 -15.32 1.56 0.95
N VAL A 283 -14.67 1.03 -0.09
CA VAL A 283 -15.33 0.25 -1.16
C VAL A 283 -15.98 -1.00 -0.59
N ASN A 284 -15.25 -1.76 0.24
CA ASN A 284 -15.79 -2.94 0.89
C ASN A 284 -16.94 -2.60 1.86
N LEU A 285 -16.82 -1.51 2.62
CA LEU A 285 -17.89 -1.01 3.48
C LEU A 285 -19.17 -0.75 2.66
N CYS A 286 -19.08 0.01 1.58
CA CYS A 286 -20.24 0.30 0.71
C CYS A 286 -20.87 -0.98 0.17
N THR A 287 -20.06 -1.95 -0.25
CA THR A 287 -20.54 -3.24 -0.75
C THR A 287 -21.27 -4.04 0.34
N LEU A 288 -20.71 -4.11 1.56
CA LEU A 288 -21.32 -4.86 2.65
C LEU A 288 -22.58 -4.19 3.20
N LEU A 289 -22.62 -2.84 3.23
CA LEU A 289 -23.84 -2.10 3.58
C LEU A 289 -24.97 -2.35 2.55
N ALA A 290 -24.63 -2.43 1.27
CA ALA A 290 -25.59 -2.81 0.25
C ALA A 290 -26.09 -4.26 0.42
N ILE A 291 -25.23 -5.19 0.83
CA ILE A 291 -25.56 -6.58 1.12
C ILE A 291 -26.46 -6.70 2.34
N ASP A 292 -26.17 -5.97 3.42
CA ASP A 292 -27.00 -5.91 4.64
C ASP A 292 -28.44 -5.49 4.28
N GLY A 293 -28.57 -4.40 3.53
CA GLY A 293 -29.84 -3.94 2.96
C GLY A 293 -30.88 -3.46 3.97
N GLY A 294 -30.55 -3.39 5.25
CA GLY A 294 -31.40 -2.80 6.28
C GLY A 294 -31.50 -1.28 6.14
N ASP A 295 -32.54 -0.67 6.69
CA ASP A 295 -32.78 0.77 6.54
C ASP A 295 -31.63 1.63 7.06
N GLU A 296 -31.02 1.24 8.17
CA GLU A 296 -29.85 1.89 8.75
C GLU A 296 -28.62 1.74 7.88
N ALA A 297 -28.35 0.53 7.40
CA ALA A 297 -27.23 0.22 6.49
C ALA A 297 -27.36 1.00 5.18
N LEU A 298 -28.56 1.05 4.59
CA LEU A 298 -28.79 1.84 3.36
C LEU A 298 -28.69 3.35 3.61
N ALA A 299 -29.08 3.83 4.78
CA ALA A 299 -28.89 5.23 5.16
C ALA A 299 -27.41 5.56 5.33
N GLU A 300 -26.62 4.66 5.91
CA GLU A 300 -25.17 4.80 6.01
C GLU A 300 -24.51 4.75 4.63
N LEU A 301 -24.89 3.78 3.79
CA LEU A 301 -24.39 3.69 2.42
C LEU A 301 -24.55 5.01 1.66
N ARG A 302 -25.76 5.61 1.72
CA ARG A 302 -26.02 6.92 1.07
C ARG A 302 -25.10 8.04 1.57
N ARG A 303 -24.71 8.03 2.86
CA ARG A 303 -23.81 9.03 3.44
C ARG A 303 -22.34 8.77 3.09
N THR A 304 -21.93 7.50 3.05
CA THR A 304 -20.52 7.09 2.90
C THR A 304 -20.09 7.04 1.43
N LEU A 305 -20.97 6.57 0.54
CA LEU A 305 -20.67 6.38 -0.88
C LEU A 305 -20.05 7.60 -1.57
N PRO A 306 -20.55 8.85 -1.39
CA PRO A 306 -19.93 10.01 -2.04
C PRO A 306 -18.49 10.27 -1.60
N ALA A 307 -18.16 10.02 -0.33
CA ALA A 307 -16.80 10.20 0.19
C ALA A 307 -15.84 9.17 -0.39
N VAL A 308 -16.27 7.91 -0.52
CA VAL A 308 -15.45 6.83 -1.13
C VAL A 308 -15.30 7.06 -2.63
N VAL A 309 -16.35 7.49 -3.33
CA VAL A 309 -16.27 7.88 -4.76
C VAL A 309 -15.26 9.02 -4.95
N PHE A 310 -15.26 10.01 -4.08
CA PHE A 310 -14.26 11.08 -4.11
C PHE A 310 -12.83 10.56 -3.89
N ALA A 311 -12.63 9.66 -2.91
CA ALA A 311 -11.32 9.06 -2.65
C ALA A 311 -10.77 8.30 -3.87
N VAL A 312 -11.60 7.48 -4.53
CA VAL A 312 -11.26 6.79 -5.78
C VAL A 312 -11.04 7.80 -6.93
N GLY A 313 -11.87 8.86 -6.99
CA GLY A 313 -11.78 9.92 -7.99
C GLY A 313 -10.44 10.66 -7.97
N ARG A 314 -9.84 10.87 -6.78
CA ARG A 314 -8.51 11.47 -6.62
C ARG A 314 -7.39 10.68 -7.31
N LEU A 315 -7.58 9.38 -7.51
CA LEU A 315 -6.64 8.48 -8.21
C LEU A 315 -7.00 8.30 -9.69
N GLY A 316 -7.89 9.15 -10.21
CA GLY A 316 -8.33 9.13 -11.59
C GLY A 316 -9.67 8.43 -11.83
N GLY A 317 -10.22 7.71 -10.86
CA GLY A 317 -11.50 7.01 -11.00
C GLY A 317 -11.53 6.10 -12.24
N ILE A 318 -12.55 6.21 -13.08
CA ILE A 318 -12.64 5.42 -14.33
C ILE A 318 -11.61 5.81 -15.39
N ALA A 319 -10.97 6.98 -15.29
CA ALA A 319 -9.93 7.43 -16.21
C ALA A 319 -8.53 6.93 -15.81
N SER A 320 -8.39 6.29 -14.64
CA SER A 320 -7.13 5.76 -14.15
C SER A 320 -6.51 4.73 -15.13
N THR A 321 -5.19 4.65 -15.10
CA THR A 321 -4.42 3.57 -15.75
C THR A 321 -4.25 2.35 -14.84
N ASP A 322 -4.57 2.49 -13.55
CA ASP A 322 -4.57 1.39 -12.59
C ASP A 322 -5.90 0.64 -12.66
N TYR A 323 -5.82 -0.65 -12.96
CA TYR A 323 -6.99 -1.54 -13.04
C TYR A 323 -7.81 -1.54 -11.73
N TRP A 324 -7.14 -1.58 -10.58
CA TRP A 324 -7.84 -1.71 -9.28
C TRP A 324 -8.59 -0.44 -8.88
N VAL A 325 -8.10 0.72 -9.30
CA VAL A 325 -8.84 1.99 -9.13
C VAL A 325 -10.12 1.99 -9.97
N VAL A 326 -10.04 1.54 -11.24
CA VAL A 326 -11.20 1.44 -12.12
C VAL A 326 -12.19 0.38 -11.63
N ALA A 327 -11.71 -0.76 -11.14
CA ALA A 327 -12.53 -1.81 -10.54
C ALA A 327 -13.25 -1.32 -9.28
N SER A 328 -12.59 -0.52 -8.45
CA SER A 328 -13.21 0.11 -7.28
C SER A 328 -14.31 1.11 -7.67
N ALA A 329 -14.08 1.94 -8.70
CA ALA A 329 -15.11 2.82 -9.23
C ALA A 329 -16.31 2.03 -9.79
N PHE A 330 -16.06 0.89 -10.42
CA PHE A 330 -17.08 -0.02 -10.92
C PHE A 330 -17.91 -0.63 -9.77
N GLU A 331 -17.29 -1.16 -8.73
CA GLU A 331 -18.00 -1.72 -7.57
C GLU A 331 -18.84 -0.66 -6.85
N LEU A 332 -18.33 0.57 -6.70
CA LEU A 332 -19.08 1.68 -6.12
C LEU A 332 -20.27 2.10 -7.00
N ALA A 333 -20.12 2.09 -8.32
CA ALA A 333 -21.22 2.37 -9.25
C ALA A 333 -22.35 1.34 -9.10
N ILE A 334 -22.02 0.06 -8.92
CA ILE A 334 -22.99 -1.00 -8.65
C ILE A 334 -23.68 -0.76 -7.29
N ALA A 335 -22.92 -0.50 -6.23
CA ALA A 335 -23.46 -0.22 -4.91
C ALA A 335 -24.41 0.99 -4.89
N GLY A 336 -24.13 2.00 -5.75
CA GLY A 336 -24.94 3.20 -5.93
C GLY A 336 -26.05 3.07 -6.99
N ASN A 337 -26.20 1.92 -7.66
CA ASN A 337 -27.10 1.73 -8.81
C ASN A 337 -26.84 2.67 -10.00
N ASP A 338 -25.61 3.16 -10.16
CA ASP A 338 -25.19 3.93 -11.35
C ASP A 338 -24.74 2.99 -12.48
N TRP A 339 -25.69 2.36 -13.14
CA TRP A 339 -25.44 1.39 -14.20
C TRP A 339 -24.76 1.98 -15.44
N PRO A 340 -25.05 3.22 -15.86
CA PRO A 340 -24.27 3.90 -16.92
C PRO A 340 -22.78 4.00 -16.57
N LEU A 341 -22.44 4.37 -15.34
CA LEU A 341 -21.07 4.44 -14.88
C LEU A 341 -20.43 3.05 -14.79
N ALA A 342 -21.15 2.07 -14.24
CA ALA A 342 -20.70 0.68 -14.16
C ALA A 342 -20.34 0.12 -15.55
N THR A 343 -21.18 0.37 -16.57
CA THR A 343 -20.93 -0.06 -17.94
C THR A 343 -19.65 0.57 -18.53
N ARG A 344 -19.45 1.86 -18.31
CA ARG A 344 -18.23 2.56 -18.77
C ARG A 344 -16.99 2.03 -18.07
N ALA A 345 -17.06 1.84 -16.75
CA ALA A 345 -15.97 1.29 -15.95
C ALA A 345 -15.60 -0.13 -16.41
N LEU A 346 -16.59 -1.00 -16.67
CA LEU A 346 -16.37 -2.35 -17.18
C LEU A 346 -15.65 -2.34 -18.54
N SER A 347 -16.04 -1.45 -19.45
CA SER A 347 -15.35 -1.31 -20.74
C SER A 347 -13.86 -0.92 -20.55
N ARG A 348 -13.60 -0.01 -19.61
CA ARG A 348 -12.22 0.40 -19.27
C ARG A 348 -11.44 -0.74 -18.63
N MET A 349 -12.03 -1.47 -17.68
CA MET A 349 -11.41 -2.64 -17.03
C MET A 349 -10.97 -3.68 -18.06
N ARG A 350 -11.82 -4.01 -19.04
CA ARG A 350 -11.46 -4.95 -20.12
C ARG A 350 -10.25 -4.49 -20.92
N THR A 351 -10.16 -3.18 -21.21
CA THR A 351 -9.01 -2.63 -21.90
C THR A 351 -7.73 -2.77 -21.10
N LEU A 352 -7.79 -2.50 -19.80
CA LEU A 352 -6.64 -2.58 -18.90
C LEU A 352 -6.22 -4.04 -18.61
N ALA A 353 -7.17 -4.94 -18.50
CA ALA A 353 -6.94 -6.36 -18.21
C ALA A 353 -6.58 -7.20 -19.45
N ARG A 354 -6.45 -6.61 -20.63
CA ARG A 354 -6.24 -7.34 -21.90
C ARG A 354 -5.06 -8.32 -21.87
N THR A 355 -4.00 -7.98 -21.16
CA THR A 355 -2.81 -8.84 -20.98
C THR A 355 -2.85 -9.66 -19.70
N GLN A 356 -3.81 -9.43 -18.82
CA GLN A 356 -3.94 -10.05 -17.50
C GLN A 356 -5.42 -10.36 -17.19
N PRO A 357 -6.06 -11.32 -17.91
CA PRO A 357 -7.49 -11.64 -17.76
C PRO A 357 -7.91 -12.05 -16.34
N TRP A 358 -6.98 -12.59 -15.54
CA TRP A 358 -7.22 -12.97 -14.16
C TRP A 358 -7.75 -11.83 -13.29
N MET A 359 -7.44 -10.57 -13.63
CA MET A 359 -7.96 -9.40 -12.92
C MET A 359 -9.48 -9.29 -13.01
N LEU A 360 -10.05 -9.55 -14.22
CA LEU A 360 -11.49 -9.58 -14.42
C LEU A 360 -12.16 -10.70 -13.61
N HIS A 361 -11.54 -11.88 -13.56
CA HIS A 361 -12.03 -13.00 -12.73
C HIS A 361 -12.00 -12.64 -11.24
N SER A 362 -10.98 -11.95 -10.77
CA SER A 362 -10.90 -11.49 -9.37
C SER A 362 -12.05 -10.55 -9.03
N THR A 363 -12.35 -9.58 -9.90
CA THR A 363 -13.48 -8.67 -9.71
C THR A 363 -14.83 -9.41 -9.80
N ALA A 364 -14.98 -10.36 -10.73
CA ALA A 364 -16.17 -11.18 -10.82
C ALA A 364 -16.44 -11.98 -9.54
N ASN A 365 -15.39 -12.51 -8.92
CA ASN A 365 -15.48 -13.23 -7.64
C ASN A 365 -15.98 -12.32 -6.50
N ASN A 366 -15.55 -11.06 -6.43
CA ASN A 366 -16.06 -10.10 -5.46
C ASN A 366 -17.57 -9.84 -5.66
N LEU A 367 -18.03 -9.72 -6.90
CA LEU A 367 -19.44 -9.52 -7.21
C LEU A 367 -20.29 -10.79 -7.00
N THR A 368 -19.69 -11.96 -6.97
CA THR A 368 -20.41 -13.22 -6.70
C THR A 368 -21.02 -13.20 -5.30
N LEU A 369 -20.37 -12.60 -4.32
CA LEU A 369 -20.91 -12.42 -2.98
C LEU A 369 -22.16 -11.52 -3.01
N LEU A 370 -22.08 -10.41 -3.74
CA LEU A 370 -23.19 -9.48 -3.92
C LEU A 370 -24.38 -10.15 -4.61
N ARG A 371 -24.15 -10.87 -5.72
CA ARG A 371 -25.17 -11.66 -6.42
C ARG A 371 -25.85 -12.68 -5.53
N ALA A 372 -25.03 -13.40 -4.77
CA ALA A 372 -25.54 -14.49 -3.95
C ALA A 372 -26.28 -13.98 -2.69
N ALA A 373 -25.96 -12.78 -2.20
CA ALA A 373 -26.74 -12.13 -1.15
C ALA A 373 -28.06 -11.56 -1.66
N ALA A 374 -28.18 -11.35 -2.98
CA ALA A 374 -29.36 -10.81 -3.66
C ALA A 374 -30.00 -9.59 -2.95
N PRO A 375 -29.20 -8.53 -2.68
CA PRO A 375 -29.70 -7.41 -1.90
C PRO A 375 -30.82 -6.69 -2.64
N LYS A 376 -31.91 -6.39 -1.93
CA LYS A 376 -33.08 -5.67 -2.49
C LYS A 376 -32.72 -4.27 -3.00
N SER A 377 -31.59 -3.72 -2.54
CA SER A 377 -31.09 -2.40 -2.91
C SER A 377 -30.45 -2.35 -4.30
N ILE A 378 -30.16 -3.49 -4.93
CA ILE A 378 -29.45 -3.58 -6.22
C ILE A 378 -30.36 -4.27 -7.25
N ASP A 379 -30.47 -3.68 -8.45
CA ASP A 379 -31.26 -4.26 -9.53
C ASP A 379 -30.63 -5.59 -10.01
N PRO A 380 -31.32 -6.74 -9.81
CA PRO A 380 -30.79 -8.04 -10.12
C PRO A 380 -30.57 -8.27 -11.63
N LYS A 381 -31.37 -7.65 -12.50
CA LYS A 381 -31.23 -7.81 -13.96
C LYS A 381 -29.97 -7.13 -14.47
N ASN A 382 -29.71 -5.93 -13.99
CA ASN A 382 -28.50 -5.17 -14.33
C ASN A 382 -27.26 -5.87 -13.78
N LEU A 383 -27.30 -6.37 -12.54
CA LEU A 383 -26.19 -7.10 -11.93
C LEU A 383 -25.85 -8.36 -12.74
N GLU A 384 -26.85 -9.16 -13.14
CA GLU A 384 -26.64 -10.35 -13.98
C GLU A 384 -26.10 -9.99 -15.38
N GLY A 385 -26.52 -8.86 -15.95
CA GLY A 385 -25.99 -8.35 -17.22
C GLY A 385 -24.50 -8.03 -17.14
N VAL A 386 -24.09 -7.38 -16.06
CA VAL A 386 -22.69 -7.02 -15.79
C VAL A 386 -21.85 -8.27 -15.52
N LEU A 387 -22.34 -9.22 -14.71
CA LEU A 387 -21.62 -10.46 -14.42
C LEU A 387 -21.40 -11.32 -15.67
N ARG A 388 -22.42 -11.45 -16.53
CA ARG A 388 -22.27 -12.13 -17.83
C ARG A 388 -21.22 -11.43 -18.70
N SER A 389 -21.22 -10.11 -18.68
CA SER A 389 -20.22 -9.33 -19.40
C SER A 389 -18.82 -9.52 -18.85
N LEU A 390 -18.60 -9.61 -17.54
CA LEU A 390 -17.30 -9.94 -16.94
C LEU A 390 -16.79 -11.33 -17.33
N ALA A 391 -17.68 -12.32 -17.38
CA ALA A 391 -17.34 -13.70 -17.71
C ALA A 391 -17.04 -13.92 -19.21
N ALA A 392 -17.51 -13.05 -20.09
CA ALA A 392 -17.32 -13.13 -21.53
C ALA A 392 -16.04 -12.45 -22.05
N GLY A 393 -15.22 -11.88 -21.18
CA GLY A 393 -13.95 -11.21 -21.50
C GLY A 393 -12.78 -11.86 -20.82
#